data_d877f2c906d2493b3ede15a648f566c7
#
_entry.id   d877f2c906d2493b3ede15a648f566c7
#
_cell.length_a   1.000
_cell.length_b   1.000
_cell.length_c   1.000
_cell.angle_alpha   90.00
_cell.angle_beta   90.00
_cell.angle_gamma   90.00
#
_symmetry.space_group_name_H-M   'P 1'
#
loop_
_entity.id
_entity.type
_entity.pdbx_description
1 polymer ?
#
loop_
_entity_poly.entity_id
_entity_poly.type
_entity_poly.pdbx_seq_one_letter_code
_entity_poly.pdbx_strand_id
1 'polypeptide(L)'
;MERFVCTSAMANRHSTPAPERLAALGITTPEQLHRDPGAIVAAARELAEGGWVTLPFCNTLCGEGLGAHPSLSLEGARVREPAYKKVEELPETLNLDFPRMKAMQDAMDVLHSEHVPVSYEVEGHFTLLNALLPMGRMFAALRKPAGAELMERTETWIRQYARMAVEHGATMLSFSDPVATVDILGEKFFAGTYLPACLRLIGHLREDNPGVVIHLCGKMTQSLLDTGSARLERWEPDTTAENYGQALMAYHRSHPEGGIVGHFCLNLLAAKRGWVYEVKW
;
A
#
# COMPACT_ATOMS: atom_id res chain seq x y z
N MET A 1 0.51 -23.28 11.29
CA MET A 1 1.09 -21.96 11.02
C MET A 1 0.52 -20.96 12.01
N GLU A 2 1.35 -20.09 12.56
CA GLU A 2 0.89 -19.08 13.53
C GLU A 2 0.02 -18.05 12.81
N ARG A 3 -1.13 -17.70 13.41
CA ARG A 3 -2.06 -16.71 12.86
C ARG A 3 -1.41 -15.33 12.90
N PHE A 4 -1.49 -14.59 11.80
CA PHE A 4 -0.97 -13.22 11.75
C PHE A 4 -1.75 -12.30 12.69
N VAL A 5 -1.02 -11.60 13.56
CA VAL A 5 -1.56 -10.55 14.42
C VAL A 5 -1.00 -9.20 13.95
N CYS A 6 -1.88 -8.26 13.62
CA CYS A 6 -1.46 -6.93 13.19
C CYS A 6 -0.89 -6.13 14.35
N THR A 7 0.41 -5.88 14.32
CA THR A 7 1.11 -5.11 15.35
C THR A 7 0.97 -3.60 15.16
N SER A 8 0.60 -3.12 13.97
CA SER A 8 0.40 -1.68 13.70
C SER A 8 -0.65 -1.05 14.60
N ALA A 9 -1.73 -1.80 14.92
CA ALA A 9 -2.76 -1.33 15.84
C ALA A 9 -2.30 -1.30 17.31
N MET A 10 -1.26 -2.07 17.66
CA MET A 10 -0.74 -2.19 19.03
C MET A 10 0.44 -1.26 19.31
N ALA A 11 1.15 -0.83 18.28
CA ALA A 11 2.46 -0.18 18.42
C ALA A 11 2.42 1.36 18.44
N ASN A 12 1.26 2.01 18.28
CA ASN A 12 1.16 3.48 18.08
C ASN A 12 2.20 4.00 17.05
N ARG A 13 2.56 3.18 16.06
CA ARG A 13 3.53 3.58 15.05
C ARG A 13 2.89 4.65 14.16
N HIS A 14 3.45 5.83 14.22
CA HIS A 14 3.14 6.92 13.29
C HIS A 14 3.68 6.55 11.91
N SER A 15 2.95 6.92 10.87
CA SER A 15 3.40 6.77 9.48
C SER A 15 4.52 7.74 9.12
N THR A 16 4.82 8.69 10.02
CA THR A 16 5.81 9.74 9.88
C THR A 16 6.79 9.69 11.05
N PRO A 17 8.00 10.24 10.93
CA PRO A 17 8.91 10.41 12.06
C PRO A 17 8.27 11.18 13.21
N ALA A 18 8.73 10.94 14.44
CA ALA A 18 8.26 11.67 15.61
C ALA A 18 8.48 13.19 15.42
N PRO A 19 7.61 14.06 15.99
CA PRO A 19 7.69 15.51 15.79
C PRO A 19 9.06 16.12 16.09
N GLU A 20 9.76 15.60 17.10
CA GLU A 20 11.10 16.05 17.47
C GLU A 20 12.15 15.73 16.39
N ARG A 21 11.98 14.58 15.71
CA ARG A 21 12.86 14.15 14.61
C ARG A 21 12.58 14.99 13.36
N LEU A 22 11.30 15.24 13.06
CA LEU A 22 10.92 16.15 11.97
C LEU A 22 11.47 17.54 12.18
N ALA A 23 11.36 18.09 13.41
CA ALA A 23 11.92 19.41 13.75
C ALA A 23 13.45 19.45 13.59
N ALA A 24 14.16 18.38 13.96
CA ALA A 24 15.61 18.26 13.75
C ALA A 24 16.00 18.23 12.27
N LEU A 25 15.10 17.78 11.39
CA LEU A 25 15.24 17.82 9.92
C LEU A 25 14.80 19.18 9.32
N GLY A 26 14.34 20.14 10.15
CA GLY A 26 13.80 21.41 9.70
C GLY A 26 12.37 21.34 9.16
N ILE A 27 11.67 20.22 9.37
CA ILE A 27 10.29 19.98 8.91
C ILE A 27 9.36 20.32 10.06
N THR A 28 8.73 21.49 10.00
CA THR A 28 7.89 22.04 11.08
C THR A 28 6.43 22.23 10.71
N THR A 29 6.08 22.08 9.43
CA THR A 29 4.71 22.24 8.95
C THR A 29 4.24 21.03 8.14
N PRO A 30 2.93 20.74 8.14
CA PRO A 30 2.36 19.70 7.27
C PRO A 30 2.63 19.93 5.78
N GLU A 31 2.64 21.19 5.34
CA GLU A 31 2.97 21.55 3.97
C GLU A 31 4.37 21.07 3.56
N GLN A 32 5.38 21.31 4.40
CA GLN A 32 6.73 20.83 4.14
C GLN A 32 6.76 19.30 4.06
N LEU A 33 6.18 18.60 5.05
CA LEU A 33 6.19 17.14 5.09
C LEU A 33 5.52 16.49 3.90
N HIS A 34 4.46 17.10 3.35
CA HIS A 34 3.62 16.46 2.34
C HIS A 34 3.74 17.05 0.94
N ARG A 35 4.41 18.20 0.76
CA ARG A 35 4.48 18.92 -0.52
C ARG A 35 5.88 19.42 -0.89
N ASP A 36 6.88 19.17 -0.06
CA ASP A 36 8.28 19.47 -0.37
C ASP A 36 9.02 18.15 -0.64
N PRO A 37 9.54 17.90 -1.86
CA PRO A 37 10.23 16.66 -2.19
C PRO A 37 11.43 16.38 -1.30
N GLY A 38 12.22 17.42 -0.94
CA GLY A 38 13.37 17.28 -0.08
C GLY A 38 12.99 16.86 1.34
N ALA A 39 11.91 17.46 1.88
CA ALA A 39 11.37 17.09 3.19
C ALA A 39 10.81 15.65 3.18
N ILE A 40 10.12 15.22 2.11
CA ILE A 40 9.63 13.85 1.95
C ILE A 40 10.82 12.88 1.96
N VAL A 41 11.88 13.13 1.19
CA VAL A 41 13.08 12.28 1.15
C VAL A 41 13.75 12.20 2.52
N ALA A 42 13.93 13.34 3.21
CA ALA A 42 14.56 13.38 4.53
C ALA A 42 13.75 12.59 5.57
N ALA A 43 12.44 12.80 5.62
CA ALA A 43 11.54 12.07 6.52
C ALA A 43 11.48 10.57 6.21
N ALA A 44 11.46 10.19 4.93
CA ALA A 44 11.45 8.80 4.51
C ALA A 44 12.74 8.07 4.89
N ARG A 45 13.89 8.72 4.78
CA ARG A 45 15.19 8.16 5.22
C ARG A 45 15.27 8.00 6.72
N GLU A 46 14.69 8.91 7.47
CA GLU A 46 14.61 8.82 8.94
C GLU A 46 13.80 7.60 9.39
N LEU A 47 12.81 7.17 8.59
CA LEU A 47 12.01 5.97 8.82
C LEU A 47 12.58 4.72 8.19
N ALA A 48 13.67 4.80 7.43
CA ALA A 48 14.22 3.66 6.72
C ALA A 48 14.57 2.52 7.68
N GLU A 49 14.03 1.35 7.41
CA GLU A 49 14.29 0.13 8.17
C GLU A 49 14.66 -1.01 7.23
N GLY A 50 15.58 -1.89 7.66
CA GLY A 50 15.94 -3.09 6.91
C GLY A 50 16.47 -2.83 5.49
N GLY A 51 16.92 -1.59 5.20
CA GLY A 51 17.41 -1.16 3.90
C GLY A 51 16.34 -0.61 2.96
N TRP A 52 15.09 -0.48 3.41
CA TRP A 52 13.97 0.04 2.62
C TRP A 52 13.50 1.40 3.13
N VAL A 53 13.09 2.24 2.18
CA VAL A 53 12.27 3.42 2.41
C VAL A 53 10.83 3.07 2.05
N THR A 54 9.87 3.44 2.90
CA THR A 54 8.44 3.24 2.63
C THR A 54 7.75 4.57 2.35
N LEU A 55 7.07 4.65 1.20
CA LEU A 55 6.28 5.79 0.74
C LEU A 55 4.92 5.28 0.20
N PRO A 56 3.90 6.15 0.15
CA PRO A 56 3.77 7.41 0.88
C PRO A 56 3.59 7.17 2.38
N PHE A 57 3.63 8.23 3.18
CA PHE A 57 3.42 8.14 4.64
C PHE A 57 1.97 7.82 5.04
N CYS A 58 1.06 7.71 4.08
CA CYS A 58 -0.37 7.45 4.33
C CYS A 58 -1.10 7.07 3.04
N ASN A 59 -2.11 6.25 3.16
CA ASN A 59 -2.96 5.79 2.06
C ASN A 59 -4.05 6.83 1.71
N THR A 60 -3.66 7.98 1.17
CA THR A 60 -4.61 9.05 0.80
C THR A 60 -4.33 9.70 -0.56
N LEU A 61 -3.16 9.42 -1.17
CA LEU A 61 -2.77 10.08 -2.43
C LEU A 61 -3.64 9.64 -3.61
N CYS A 62 -3.93 8.36 -3.74
CA CYS A 62 -4.81 7.87 -4.79
C CYS A 62 -6.23 8.45 -4.62
N GLY A 63 -6.76 8.43 -3.40
CA GLY A 63 -8.05 9.05 -3.10
C GLY A 63 -8.09 10.55 -3.37
N GLU A 64 -7.01 11.29 -3.08
CA GLU A 64 -6.89 12.73 -3.39
C GLU A 64 -6.93 12.99 -4.90
N GLY A 65 -6.24 12.16 -5.69
CA GLY A 65 -6.32 12.20 -7.15
C GLY A 65 -7.70 11.91 -7.73
N LEU A 66 -8.58 11.32 -6.92
CA LEU A 66 -9.99 11.07 -7.22
C LEU A 66 -10.94 12.06 -6.55
N GLY A 67 -10.43 13.16 -5.98
CA GLY A 67 -11.23 14.23 -5.40
C GLY A 67 -11.45 14.14 -3.89
N ALA A 68 -10.83 13.21 -3.16
CA ALA A 68 -10.84 13.23 -1.71
C ALA A 68 -10.02 14.42 -1.17
N HIS A 69 -10.41 14.93 0.00
CA HIS A 69 -9.76 16.07 0.64
C HIS A 69 -9.12 15.64 1.97
N PRO A 70 -7.88 15.12 1.96
CA PRO A 70 -7.22 14.71 3.18
C PRO A 70 -6.83 15.92 4.05
N SER A 71 -7.05 15.79 5.36
CA SER A 71 -6.49 16.69 6.36
C SER A 71 -5.04 16.31 6.57
N LEU A 72 -4.11 17.24 6.31
CA LEU A 72 -2.66 17.04 6.47
C LEU A 72 -2.24 17.42 7.89
N SER A 73 -1.34 16.63 8.46
CA SER A 73 -0.69 16.89 9.75
C SER A 73 0.75 16.36 9.73
N LEU A 74 1.55 16.68 10.74
CA LEU A 74 2.88 16.08 10.93
C LEU A 74 2.84 14.60 11.30
N GLU A 75 1.67 14.08 11.70
CA GLU A 75 1.45 12.66 12.01
C GLU A 75 0.95 11.85 10.80
N GLY A 76 0.78 12.50 9.64
CA GLY A 76 0.30 11.90 8.40
C GLY A 76 -0.90 12.65 7.80
N ALA A 77 -1.56 12.03 6.82
CA ALA A 77 -2.75 12.58 6.16
C ALA A 77 -3.92 11.62 6.32
N ARG A 78 -5.13 12.17 6.52
CA ARG A 78 -6.34 11.36 6.73
C ARG A 78 -7.55 11.97 6.03
N VAL A 79 -8.27 11.17 5.27
CA VAL A 79 -9.61 11.52 4.79
C VAL A 79 -10.59 11.34 5.95
N ARG A 80 -11.24 12.42 6.37
CA ARG A 80 -12.22 12.40 7.48
C ARG A 80 -13.63 12.19 6.98
N GLU A 81 -13.95 12.76 5.84
CA GLU A 81 -15.27 12.65 5.21
C GLU A 81 -15.10 12.18 3.76
N PRO A 82 -15.97 11.26 3.30
CA PRO A 82 -15.94 10.80 1.92
C PRO A 82 -16.18 11.96 0.94
N ALA A 83 -15.49 11.93 -0.19
CA ALA A 83 -15.56 12.98 -1.20
C ALA A 83 -16.93 13.12 -1.85
N TYR A 84 -17.66 12.01 -2.01
CA TYR A 84 -18.90 11.94 -2.78
C TYR A 84 -20.01 11.28 -1.97
N LYS A 85 -21.26 11.59 -2.34
CA LYS A 85 -22.45 11.01 -1.70
C LYS A 85 -23.02 9.83 -2.49
N LYS A 86 -22.72 9.72 -3.78
CA LYS A 86 -23.26 8.73 -4.71
C LYS A 86 -22.18 8.20 -5.64
N VAL A 87 -22.37 6.97 -6.13
CA VAL A 87 -21.45 6.32 -7.09
C VAL A 87 -21.37 7.06 -8.43
N GLU A 88 -22.48 7.66 -8.84
CA GLU A 88 -22.60 8.38 -10.10
C GLU A 88 -21.79 9.70 -10.11
N GLU A 89 -21.35 10.17 -8.94
CA GLU A 89 -20.53 11.37 -8.77
C GLU A 89 -19.03 11.06 -8.87
N LEU A 90 -18.66 9.78 -8.83
CA LEU A 90 -17.25 9.38 -8.88
C LEU A 90 -16.61 9.74 -10.23
N PRO A 91 -15.35 10.21 -10.25
CA PRO A 91 -14.67 10.59 -11.48
C PRO A 91 -14.43 9.37 -12.38
N GLU A 92 -14.37 9.60 -13.68
CA GLU A 92 -14.03 8.55 -14.66
C GLU A 92 -12.52 8.22 -14.63
N THR A 93 -11.67 9.21 -14.37
CA THR A 93 -10.21 9.09 -14.46
C THR A 93 -9.53 9.53 -13.19
N LEU A 94 -8.43 8.88 -12.86
CA LEU A 94 -7.51 9.28 -11.80
C LEU A 94 -6.66 10.47 -12.27
N ASN A 95 -6.66 11.57 -11.51
CA ASN A 95 -5.73 12.66 -11.70
C ASN A 95 -4.43 12.38 -10.94
N LEU A 96 -3.30 12.35 -11.64
CA LEU A 96 -1.96 12.21 -11.07
C LEU A 96 -1.16 13.53 -11.14
N ASP A 97 -1.78 14.63 -11.62
CA ASP A 97 -1.16 15.94 -11.75
C ASP A 97 -1.76 16.93 -10.72
N PHE A 98 -1.34 16.80 -9.48
CA PHE A 98 -1.65 17.74 -8.40
C PHE A 98 -0.45 17.91 -7.46
N PRO A 99 -0.36 19.02 -6.69
CA PRO A 99 0.88 19.43 -6.02
C PRO A 99 1.49 18.36 -5.09
N ARG A 100 0.66 17.63 -4.32
CA ARG A 100 1.17 16.61 -3.40
C ARG A 100 1.64 15.35 -4.12
N MET A 101 0.97 14.96 -5.19
CA MET A 101 1.41 13.84 -6.03
C MET A 101 2.72 14.16 -6.73
N LYS A 102 2.84 15.37 -7.28
CA LYS A 102 4.07 15.82 -7.93
C LYS A 102 5.26 15.83 -6.97
N ALA A 103 5.07 16.36 -5.75
CA ALA A 103 6.11 16.32 -4.73
C ALA A 103 6.53 14.88 -4.36
N MET A 104 5.58 13.94 -4.36
CA MET A 104 5.86 12.51 -4.12
C MET A 104 6.65 11.90 -5.28
N GLN A 105 6.27 12.17 -6.54
CA GLN A 105 6.99 11.73 -7.72
C GLN A 105 8.43 12.25 -7.73
N ASP A 106 8.61 13.56 -7.51
CA ASP A 106 9.93 14.20 -7.46
C ASP A 106 10.80 13.61 -6.32
N ALA A 107 10.22 13.32 -5.15
CA ALA A 107 10.92 12.66 -4.05
C ALA A 107 11.36 11.22 -4.40
N MET A 108 10.50 10.48 -5.10
CA MET A 108 10.82 9.12 -5.56
C MET A 108 11.93 9.14 -6.61
N ASP A 109 11.92 10.11 -7.55
CA ASP A 109 12.98 10.28 -8.54
C ASP A 109 14.35 10.55 -7.89
N VAL A 110 14.39 11.35 -6.81
CA VAL A 110 15.61 11.57 -6.02
C VAL A 110 16.10 10.25 -5.41
N LEU A 111 15.22 9.50 -4.73
CA LEU A 111 15.58 8.22 -4.12
C LEU A 111 16.05 7.19 -5.16
N HIS A 112 15.36 7.14 -6.31
CA HIS A 112 15.72 6.27 -7.42
C HIS A 112 17.10 6.61 -8.00
N SER A 113 17.40 7.90 -8.22
CA SER A 113 18.71 8.35 -8.71
C SER A 113 19.86 7.99 -7.79
N GLU A 114 19.60 7.82 -6.51
CA GLU A 114 20.55 7.42 -5.47
C GLU A 114 20.54 5.90 -5.20
N HIS A 115 19.80 5.12 -6.00
CA HIS A 115 19.64 3.68 -5.85
C HIS A 115 19.08 3.22 -4.49
N VAL A 116 18.25 4.04 -3.86
CA VAL A 116 17.57 3.69 -2.60
C VAL A 116 16.35 2.84 -2.91
N PRO A 117 16.23 1.62 -2.36
CA PRO A 117 15.07 0.77 -2.57
C PRO A 117 13.81 1.39 -1.95
N VAL A 118 12.78 1.57 -2.77
CA VAL A 118 11.50 2.14 -2.34
C VAL A 118 10.42 1.08 -2.33
N SER A 119 9.77 0.90 -1.17
CA SER A 119 8.49 0.23 -1.02
C SER A 119 7.38 1.26 -1.12
N TYR A 120 6.50 1.12 -2.11
CA TYR A 120 5.39 2.05 -2.30
C TYR A 120 4.07 1.43 -1.88
N GLU A 121 3.34 2.10 -0.98
CA GLU A 121 2.04 1.62 -0.49
C GLU A 121 0.93 1.83 -1.52
N VAL A 122 0.22 0.75 -1.83
CA VAL A 122 -0.93 0.72 -2.74
C VAL A 122 -2.14 0.21 -1.97
N GLU A 123 -3.17 1.03 -1.89
CA GLU A 123 -4.41 0.67 -1.23
C GLU A 123 -5.32 -0.17 -2.14
N GLY A 124 -6.09 -1.08 -1.53
CA GLY A 124 -7.05 -1.91 -2.25
C GLY A 124 -8.39 -1.23 -2.47
N HIS A 125 -9.29 -1.94 -3.15
CA HIS A 125 -10.60 -1.45 -3.57
C HIS A 125 -11.42 -0.80 -2.46
N PHE A 126 -11.52 -1.47 -1.31
CA PHE A 126 -12.41 -1.02 -0.23
C PHE A 126 -11.82 0.15 0.54
N THR A 127 -10.52 0.17 0.73
CA THR A 127 -9.83 1.31 1.37
C THR A 127 -9.98 2.55 0.51
N LEU A 128 -9.74 2.44 -0.79
CA LEU A 128 -9.91 3.55 -1.73
C LEU A 128 -11.37 4.02 -1.81
N LEU A 129 -12.31 3.09 -2.01
CA LEU A 129 -13.73 3.44 -2.08
C LEU A 129 -14.26 4.04 -0.79
N ASN A 130 -13.74 3.64 0.38
CA ASN A 130 -14.13 4.21 1.67
C ASN A 130 -13.66 5.66 1.85
N ALA A 131 -12.59 6.07 1.17
CA ALA A 131 -12.17 7.48 1.11
C ALA A 131 -13.08 8.32 0.21
N LEU A 132 -13.77 7.69 -0.74
CA LEU A 132 -14.58 8.37 -1.75
C LEU A 132 -16.08 8.36 -1.44
N LEU A 133 -16.59 7.29 -0.81
CA LEU A 133 -18.01 7.07 -0.56
C LEU A 133 -18.30 6.69 0.89
N PRO A 134 -19.45 7.11 1.47
CA PRO A 134 -19.90 6.58 2.73
C PRO A 134 -20.03 5.05 2.68
N MET A 135 -19.48 4.35 3.67
CA MET A 135 -19.41 2.88 3.71
C MET A 135 -20.74 2.20 3.40
N GLY A 136 -21.86 2.69 3.95
CA GLY A 136 -23.19 2.15 3.66
C GLY A 136 -23.59 2.29 2.19
N ARG A 137 -23.19 3.38 1.52
CA ARG A 137 -23.44 3.60 0.09
C ARG A 137 -22.59 2.70 -0.78
N MET A 138 -21.32 2.54 -0.42
CA MET A 138 -20.39 1.61 -1.07
C MET A 138 -20.95 0.18 -1.04
N PHE A 139 -21.32 -0.35 0.13
CA PHE A 139 -21.89 -1.69 0.25
C PHE A 139 -23.22 -1.86 -0.49
N ALA A 140 -24.07 -0.83 -0.48
CA ALA A 140 -25.32 -0.87 -1.22
C ALA A 140 -25.10 -0.93 -2.74
N ALA A 141 -24.06 -0.25 -3.26
CA ALA A 141 -23.70 -0.30 -4.65
C ALA A 141 -23.09 -1.64 -5.05
N LEU A 142 -22.16 -2.16 -4.25
CA LEU A 142 -21.47 -3.44 -4.53
C LEU A 142 -22.38 -4.67 -4.51
N ARG A 143 -23.57 -4.58 -3.90
CA ARG A 143 -24.60 -5.64 -3.93
C ARG A 143 -25.47 -5.62 -5.18
N LYS A 144 -25.36 -4.60 -6.01
CA LYS A 144 -26.11 -4.46 -7.28
C LYS A 144 -25.29 -5.00 -8.46
N PRO A 145 -25.90 -5.30 -9.60
CA PRO A 145 -25.18 -5.72 -10.81
C PRO A 145 -24.08 -4.71 -11.23
N ALA A 146 -24.33 -3.40 -11.11
CA ALA A 146 -23.34 -2.35 -11.37
C ALA A 146 -22.15 -2.33 -10.38
N GLY A 147 -22.19 -3.15 -9.33
CA GLY A 147 -21.06 -3.26 -8.39
C GLY A 147 -19.81 -3.86 -9.01
N ALA A 148 -19.96 -4.76 -9.99
CA ALA A 148 -18.82 -5.30 -10.72
C ALA A 148 -18.10 -4.22 -11.53
N GLU A 149 -18.83 -3.36 -12.22
CA GLU A 149 -18.29 -2.21 -12.96
C GLU A 149 -17.59 -1.21 -12.04
N LEU A 150 -18.15 -0.96 -10.84
CA LEU A 150 -17.50 -0.12 -9.83
C LEU A 150 -16.16 -0.73 -9.39
N MET A 151 -16.09 -2.04 -9.18
CA MET A 151 -14.84 -2.72 -8.83
C MET A 151 -13.80 -2.66 -9.95
N GLU A 152 -14.21 -2.83 -11.21
CA GLU A 152 -13.33 -2.73 -12.38
C GLU A 152 -12.78 -1.31 -12.58
N ARG A 153 -13.63 -0.30 -12.41
CA ARG A 153 -13.21 1.11 -12.46
C ARG A 153 -12.21 1.42 -11.34
N THR A 154 -12.48 0.95 -10.13
CA THR A 154 -11.58 1.12 -8.98
C THR A 154 -10.25 0.42 -9.23
N GLU A 155 -10.26 -0.77 -9.78
CA GLU A 155 -9.06 -1.50 -10.18
C GLU A 155 -8.22 -0.71 -11.20
N THR A 156 -8.87 -0.10 -12.19
CA THR A 156 -8.19 0.75 -13.19
C THR A 156 -7.43 1.90 -12.55
N TRP A 157 -8.02 2.59 -11.57
CA TRP A 157 -7.34 3.67 -10.84
C TRP A 157 -6.16 3.17 -10.02
N ILE A 158 -6.32 2.04 -9.31
CA ILE A 158 -5.25 1.44 -8.51
C ILE A 158 -4.08 1.02 -9.41
N ARG A 159 -4.35 0.42 -10.56
CA ARG A 159 -3.32 0.03 -11.53
C ARG A 159 -2.55 1.25 -12.08
N GLN A 160 -3.25 2.33 -12.43
CA GLN A 160 -2.63 3.58 -12.86
C GLN A 160 -1.73 4.18 -11.76
N TYR A 161 -2.21 4.18 -10.51
CA TYR A 161 -1.45 4.66 -9.36
C TYR A 161 -0.19 3.82 -9.09
N ALA A 162 -0.31 2.51 -9.16
CA ALA A 162 0.81 1.58 -8.97
C ALA A 162 1.85 1.72 -10.09
N ARG A 163 1.42 1.85 -11.34
CA ARG A 163 2.31 2.07 -12.50
C ARG A 163 3.10 3.37 -12.35
N MET A 164 2.44 4.46 -11.99
CA MET A 164 3.11 5.73 -11.70
C MET A 164 4.23 5.54 -10.67
N ALA A 165 3.96 4.82 -9.56
CA ALA A 165 4.97 4.57 -8.54
C ALA A 165 6.18 3.80 -9.08
N VAL A 166 5.96 2.81 -9.93
CA VAL A 166 7.05 2.02 -10.55
C VAL A 166 7.83 2.84 -11.57
N GLU A 167 7.16 3.67 -12.36
CA GLU A 167 7.80 4.61 -13.30
C GLU A 167 8.73 5.60 -12.58
N HIS A 168 8.42 5.96 -11.31
CA HIS A 168 9.25 6.79 -10.44
C HIS A 168 10.17 5.99 -9.50
N GLY A 169 10.43 4.70 -9.79
CA GLY A 169 11.48 3.90 -9.15
C GLY A 169 11.06 3.06 -7.96
N ALA A 170 9.77 2.83 -7.71
CA ALA A 170 9.35 1.83 -6.73
C ALA A 170 9.81 0.42 -7.15
N THR A 171 10.50 -0.29 -6.27
CA THR A 171 10.97 -1.67 -6.48
C THR A 171 10.11 -2.71 -5.76
N MET A 172 9.23 -2.25 -4.88
CA MET A 172 8.22 -3.07 -4.22
C MET A 172 6.90 -2.29 -4.13
N LEU A 173 5.78 -2.94 -4.45
CA LEU A 173 4.43 -2.43 -4.18
C LEU A 173 3.87 -3.12 -2.95
N SER A 174 3.63 -2.35 -1.90
CA SER A 174 3.01 -2.84 -0.66
C SER A 174 1.50 -2.72 -0.76
N PHE A 175 0.84 -3.81 -1.10
CA PHE A 175 -0.61 -3.84 -1.27
C PHE A 175 -1.33 -4.12 0.03
N SER A 176 -2.26 -3.26 0.41
CA SER A 176 -3.07 -3.41 1.62
C SER A 176 -4.51 -2.96 1.40
N ASP A 177 -5.45 -3.72 1.97
CA ASP A 177 -6.87 -3.34 2.03
C ASP A 177 -7.41 -3.63 3.44
N PRO A 178 -7.01 -2.83 4.45
CA PRO A 178 -7.25 -3.13 5.86
C PRO A 178 -8.73 -3.17 6.25
N VAL A 179 -9.62 -2.60 5.44
CA VAL A 179 -11.08 -2.64 5.65
C VAL A 179 -11.77 -3.77 4.90
N ALA A 180 -11.02 -4.55 4.11
CA ALA A 180 -11.53 -5.67 3.31
C ALA A 180 -11.03 -7.03 3.84
N THR A 181 -11.20 -7.29 5.12
CA THR A 181 -10.87 -8.58 5.73
C THR A 181 -12.13 -9.42 5.98
N VAL A 182 -11.98 -10.73 6.14
CA VAL A 182 -13.08 -11.65 6.45
C VAL A 182 -13.83 -11.20 7.71
N ASP A 183 -13.11 -10.74 8.75
CA ASP A 183 -13.69 -10.28 10.01
C ASP A 183 -14.60 -9.05 9.83
N ILE A 184 -14.32 -8.19 8.84
CA ILE A 184 -15.10 -6.96 8.56
C ILE A 184 -16.22 -7.22 7.56
N LEU A 185 -15.92 -7.93 6.47
CA LEU A 185 -16.86 -8.15 5.37
C LEU A 185 -17.83 -9.32 5.61
N GLY A 186 -17.42 -10.26 6.47
CA GLY A 186 -18.04 -11.57 6.60
C GLY A 186 -17.66 -12.50 5.43
N GLU A 187 -17.58 -13.79 5.72
CA GLU A 187 -17.06 -14.81 4.80
C GLU A 187 -17.76 -14.81 3.43
N LYS A 188 -19.11 -14.79 3.43
CA LYS A 188 -19.91 -14.84 2.21
C LYS A 188 -19.64 -13.66 1.26
N PHE A 189 -19.56 -12.43 1.80
CA PHE A 189 -19.33 -11.24 0.99
C PHE A 189 -17.86 -11.15 0.57
N PHE A 190 -16.95 -11.51 1.46
CA PHE A 190 -15.53 -11.59 1.14
C PHE A 190 -15.30 -12.57 -0.02
N ALA A 191 -15.73 -13.83 0.10
CA ALA A 191 -15.48 -14.85 -0.90
C ALA A 191 -16.22 -14.60 -2.23
N GLY A 192 -17.46 -14.08 -2.16
CA GLY A 192 -18.29 -13.92 -3.35
C GLY A 192 -18.10 -12.61 -4.13
N THR A 193 -17.63 -11.54 -3.46
CA THR A 193 -17.55 -10.21 -4.08
C THR A 193 -16.13 -9.68 -4.09
N TYR A 194 -15.47 -9.67 -2.93
CA TYR A 194 -14.16 -9.03 -2.81
C TYR A 194 -13.02 -9.90 -3.35
N LEU A 195 -12.96 -11.17 -2.95
CA LEU A 195 -11.85 -12.06 -3.24
C LEU A 195 -11.56 -12.22 -4.75
N PRO A 196 -12.54 -12.45 -5.64
CA PRO A 196 -12.28 -12.56 -7.07
C PRO A 196 -11.66 -11.27 -7.65
N ALA A 197 -12.17 -10.11 -7.25
CA ALA A 197 -11.64 -8.82 -7.70
C ALA A 197 -10.24 -8.54 -7.12
N CYS A 198 -10.01 -8.89 -5.86
CA CYS A 198 -8.71 -8.73 -5.20
C CYS A 198 -7.63 -9.59 -5.88
N LEU A 199 -7.90 -10.88 -6.13
CA LEU A 199 -6.94 -11.76 -6.80
C LEU A 199 -6.65 -11.31 -8.23
N ARG A 200 -7.66 -10.86 -8.97
CA ARG A 200 -7.51 -10.29 -10.31
C ARG A 200 -6.63 -9.04 -10.27
N LEU A 201 -6.90 -8.10 -9.35
CA LEU A 201 -6.07 -6.90 -9.18
C LEU A 201 -4.62 -7.24 -8.87
N ILE A 202 -4.35 -8.14 -7.94
CA ILE A 202 -2.98 -8.55 -7.60
C ILE A 202 -2.29 -9.20 -8.82
N GLY A 203 -3.01 -10.01 -9.59
CA GLY A 203 -2.53 -10.55 -10.86
C GLY A 203 -2.12 -9.46 -11.84
N HIS A 204 -3.00 -8.48 -12.07
CA HIS A 204 -2.73 -7.35 -12.96
C HIS A 204 -1.61 -6.44 -12.45
N LEU A 205 -1.52 -6.21 -11.13
CA LEU A 205 -0.38 -5.44 -10.57
C LEU A 205 0.96 -6.10 -10.89
N ARG A 206 1.02 -7.43 -10.83
CA ARG A 206 2.22 -8.20 -11.20
C ARG A 206 2.50 -8.15 -12.71
N GLU A 207 1.48 -8.33 -13.54
CA GLU A 207 1.59 -8.32 -15.01
C GLU A 207 2.00 -6.94 -15.55
N ASP A 208 1.41 -5.88 -15.00
CA ASP A 208 1.69 -4.49 -15.41
C ASP A 208 3.08 -4.01 -14.98
N ASN A 209 3.65 -4.62 -13.92
CA ASN A 209 4.90 -4.15 -13.28
C ASN A 209 5.90 -5.30 -13.15
N PRO A 210 6.43 -5.82 -14.28
CA PRO A 210 7.41 -6.90 -14.24
C PRO A 210 8.68 -6.48 -13.50
N GLY A 211 9.25 -7.39 -12.72
CA GLY A 211 10.45 -7.13 -11.93
C GLY A 211 10.18 -6.51 -10.56
N VAL A 212 8.95 -6.10 -10.26
CA VAL A 212 8.56 -5.52 -8.98
C VAL A 212 8.04 -6.60 -8.03
N VAL A 213 8.42 -6.53 -6.77
CA VAL A 213 7.86 -7.39 -5.72
C VAL A 213 6.52 -6.85 -5.26
N ILE A 214 5.48 -7.68 -5.28
CA ILE A 214 4.19 -7.36 -4.67
C ILE A 214 4.18 -7.90 -3.25
N HIS A 215 4.19 -7.02 -2.26
CA HIS A 215 4.12 -7.39 -0.85
C HIS A 215 2.68 -7.26 -0.36
N LEU A 216 2.07 -8.37 0.06
CA LEU A 216 0.72 -8.38 0.61
C LEU A 216 0.73 -8.14 2.11
N CYS A 217 -0.08 -7.19 2.57
CA CYS A 217 -0.31 -6.95 3.99
C CYS A 217 -0.68 -8.26 4.73
N GLY A 218 -0.11 -8.48 5.91
CA GLY A 218 -0.32 -9.71 6.67
C GLY A 218 -1.78 -10.00 7.02
N LYS A 219 -2.61 -8.98 7.28
CA LYS A 219 -4.07 -9.16 7.48
C LYS A 219 -4.76 -9.71 6.24
N MET A 220 -4.41 -9.17 5.07
CA MET A 220 -4.95 -9.64 3.80
C MET A 220 -4.50 -11.07 3.52
N THR A 221 -3.21 -11.35 3.66
CA THR A 221 -2.69 -12.71 3.48
C THR A 221 -3.39 -13.70 4.42
N GLN A 222 -3.63 -13.31 5.68
CA GLN A 222 -4.39 -14.16 6.63
C GLN A 222 -5.80 -14.43 6.12
N SER A 223 -6.51 -13.43 5.58
CA SER A 223 -7.85 -13.63 5.01
C SER A 223 -7.84 -14.57 3.80
N LEU A 224 -6.81 -14.53 2.96
CA LEU A 224 -6.63 -15.47 1.85
C LEU A 224 -6.39 -16.92 2.35
N LEU A 225 -5.63 -17.07 3.44
CA LEU A 225 -5.39 -18.38 4.07
C LEU A 225 -6.67 -18.93 4.74
N ASP A 226 -7.39 -18.09 5.48
CA ASP A 226 -8.62 -18.47 6.19
C ASP A 226 -9.70 -18.96 5.22
N THR A 227 -9.71 -18.45 3.98
CA THR A 227 -10.62 -18.89 2.91
C THR A 227 -10.07 -20.04 2.05
N GLY A 228 -8.87 -20.52 2.33
CA GLY A 228 -8.20 -21.55 1.52
C GLY A 228 -7.83 -21.10 0.11
N SER A 229 -7.82 -19.78 -0.14
CA SER A 229 -7.58 -19.18 -1.47
C SER A 229 -6.10 -18.96 -1.76
N ALA A 230 -5.24 -19.14 -0.76
CA ALA A 230 -3.79 -19.06 -0.93
C ALA A 230 -3.08 -20.07 -0.01
N ARG A 231 -1.84 -20.34 -0.35
CA ARG A 231 -0.89 -21.05 0.51
C ARG A 231 0.41 -20.26 0.61
N LEU A 232 1.20 -20.54 1.65
CA LEU A 232 2.50 -19.94 1.86
C LEU A 232 3.60 -20.95 1.60
N GLU A 233 4.60 -20.51 0.85
CA GLU A 233 5.85 -21.24 0.65
C GLU A 233 6.98 -20.41 1.25
N ARG A 234 7.76 -21.02 2.16
CA ARG A 234 8.89 -20.33 2.78
C ARG A 234 10.05 -20.29 1.81
N TRP A 235 10.58 -19.09 1.58
CA TRP A 235 11.78 -18.85 0.82
C TRP A 235 12.88 -18.27 1.72
N GLU A 236 14.08 -18.80 1.61
CA GLU A 236 15.26 -18.36 2.35
C GLU A 236 16.34 -17.95 1.36
N PRO A 237 17.03 -16.82 1.58
CA PRO A 237 18.16 -16.45 0.74
C PRO A 237 19.36 -17.38 0.95
N ASP A 238 20.17 -17.58 -0.09
CA ASP A 238 21.43 -18.32 -0.03
C ASP A 238 22.47 -17.65 0.90
N THR A 239 22.31 -16.34 1.13
CA THR A 239 23.15 -15.56 2.04
C THR A 239 22.37 -15.19 3.30
N THR A 240 23.07 -15.13 4.44
CA THR A 240 22.44 -14.78 5.71
C THR A 240 21.79 -13.38 5.63
N ALA A 241 20.48 -13.32 5.83
CA ALA A 241 19.76 -12.09 6.09
C ALA A 241 19.46 -11.98 7.58
N GLU A 242 19.78 -10.85 8.20
CA GLU A 242 19.63 -10.64 9.65
C GLU A 242 18.21 -10.22 10.02
N ASN A 243 17.49 -9.59 9.07
CA ASN A 243 16.16 -9.04 9.28
C ASN A 243 15.28 -9.23 8.04
N TYR A 244 13.98 -8.93 8.22
CA TYR A 244 12.98 -9.11 7.17
C TYR A 244 13.24 -8.24 5.93
N GLY A 245 13.69 -6.98 6.13
CA GLY A 245 14.01 -6.09 5.02
C GLY A 245 15.16 -6.62 4.14
N GLN A 246 16.21 -7.15 4.77
CA GLN A 246 17.31 -7.80 4.04
C GLN A 246 16.85 -9.05 3.29
N ALA A 247 15.95 -9.85 3.90
CA ALA A 247 15.36 -11.01 3.23
C ALA A 247 14.52 -10.61 2.01
N LEU A 248 13.73 -9.53 2.11
CA LEU A 248 12.97 -8.97 0.98
C LEU A 248 13.89 -8.44 -0.13
N MET A 249 15.00 -7.78 0.22
CA MET A 249 15.99 -7.33 -0.77
C MET A 249 16.69 -8.49 -1.46
N ALA A 250 17.02 -9.55 -0.73
CA ALA A 250 17.58 -10.77 -1.31
C ALA A 250 16.57 -11.45 -2.24
N TYR A 251 15.28 -11.51 -1.82
CA TYR A 251 14.20 -12.03 -2.64
C TYR A 251 14.07 -11.25 -3.97
N HIS A 252 14.00 -9.93 -3.90
CA HIS A 252 13.89 -9.06 -5.08
C HIS A 252 15.06 -9.29 -6.05
N ARG A 253 16.30 -9.38 -5.54
CA ARG A 253 17.48 -9.66 -6.39
C ARG A 253 17.48 -11.05 -7.03
N SER A 254 16.92 -12.04 -6.34
CA SER A 254 16.87 -13.44 -6.82
C SER A 254 15.70 -13.70 -7.77
N HIS A 255 14.73 -12.77 -7.83
CA HIS A 255 13.51 -12.88 -8.63
C HIS A 255 13.38 -11.64 -9.54
N PRO A 256 14.22 -11.56 -10.60
CA PRO A 256 14.20 -10.41 -11.53
C PRO A 256 12.87 -10.27 -12.29
N GLU A 257 12.05 -11.31 -12.32
CA GLU A 257 10.69 -11.29 -12.86
C GLU A 257 9.64 -10.74 -11.85
N GLY A 258 10.08 -10.44 -10.63
CA GLY A 258 9.20 -10.10 -9.51
C GLY A 258 8.58 -11.33 -8.85
N GLY A 259 7.74 -11.10 -7.85
CA GLY A 259 7.05 -12.17 -7.13
C GLY A 259 6.03 -11.60 -6.15
N ILE A 260 5.27 -12.50 -5.52
CA ILE A 260 4.27 -12.10 -4.52
C ILE A 260 4.70 -12.69 -3.18
N VAL A 261 4.93 -11.82 -2.21
CA VAL A 261 5.32 -12.16 -0.85
C VAL A 261 4.33 -11.59 0.16
N GLY A 262 4.28 -12.12 1.38
CA GLY A 262 3.32 -11.60 2.35
C GLY A 262 3.40 -12.27 3.71
N HIS A 263 2.27 -12.20 4.45
CA HIS A 263 2.08 -12.75 5.79
C HIS A 263 3.03 -12.16 6.85
N PHE A 264 3.52 -10.94 6.59
CA PHE A 264 4.27 -10.16 7.57
C PHE A 264 4.00 -8.66 7.32
N CYS A 265 4.34 -7.80 8.28
CA CYS A 265 4.07 -6.37 8.18
C CYS A 265 5.34 -5.62 7.75
N LEU A 266 5.23 -4.69 6.80
CA LEU A 266 6.33 -3.79 6.43
C LEU A 266 6.78 -2.89 7.57
N ASN A 267 5.92 -2.61 8.54
CA ASN A 267 6.32 -1.89 9.77
C ASN A 267 7.31 -2.67 10.65
N LEU A 268 7.72 -3.87 10.24
CA LEU A 268 8.62 -4.76 10.96
C LEU A 268 9.83 -5.16 10.10
N LEU A 269 10.26 -4.30 9.19
CA LEU A 269 11.41 -4.58 8.31
C LEU A 269 12.70 -4.86 9.08
N ALA A 270 12.88 -4.23 10.24
CA ALA A 270 14.02 -4.48 11.14
C ALA A 270 13.87 -5.74 12.02
N ALA A 271 12.73 -6.43 11.98
CA ALA A 271 12.53 -7.63 12.79
C ALA A 271 13.52 -8.75 12.39
N LYS A 272 14.05 -9.46 13.39
CA LYS A 272 15.00 -10.58 13.21
C LYS A 272 14.33 -11.78 12.52
N ARG A 273 14.21 -11.67 11.20
CA ARG A 273 13.58 -12.66 10.32
C ARG A 273 14.31 -12.67 8.98
N GLY A 274 15.14 -13.64 8.75
CA GLY A 274 16.00 -13.76 7.58
C GLY A 274 15.36 -14.46 6.37
N TRP A 275 14.03 -14.52 6.28
CA TRP A 275 13.30 -15.24 5.25
C TRP A 275 11.95 -14.56 4.93
N VAL A 276 11.34 -14.89 3.80
CA VAL A 276 10.02 -14.41 3.38
C VAL A 276 9.06 -15.58 3.15
N TYR A 277 7.76 -15.30 3.12
CA TYR A 277 6.78 -16.20 2.54
C TYR A 277 6.40 -15.73 1.14
N GLU A 278 6.55 -16.60 0.15
CA GLU A 278 5.84 -16.46 -1.11
C GLU A 278 4.36 -16.81 -0.92
N VAL A 279 3.50 -16.06 -1.56
CA VAL A 279 2.06 -16.30 -1.57
C VAL A 279 1.68 -16.89 -2.91
N LYS A 280 1.08 -18.08 -2.88
CA LYS A 280 0.65 -18.84 -4.07
C LYS A 280 -0.86 -19.11 -4.00
N TRP A 281 -1.56 -19.07 -5.11
CA TRP A 281 -2.98 -19.45 -5.27
C TRP A 281 -3.21 -20.30 -6.53
#